data_7c446056220acdb8a99ea18a1c13e23a
#
_entry.id   7c446056220acdb8a99ea18a1c13e23a
#
_cell.length_a   1.000
_cell.length_b   1.000
_cell.length_c   1.000
_cell.angle_alpha   90.00
_cell.angle_beta   90.00
_cell.angle_gamma   90.00
#
_symmetry.space_group_name_H-M   'P 1'
#
loop_
_entity.id
_entity.type
_entity.pdbx_description
1 polymer ?
#
loop_
_entity_poly.entity_id
_entity_poly.type
_entity_poly.pdbx_seq_one_letter_code
_entity_poly.pdbx_strand_id
1 'polypeptide(L)'
;MRWAIGRLQQPWVQRGIRAALAAGLAWQAALLLPPTLSDYAYYAPLGAIIAVSPTVADSASAAWRTVLAILLGFALAVVVYEATRGVPDTLTIALIVALAIGLEQWPLLREQASWVSFAAVLMVTVGTSDPAEYALRYAGLTLLGAAVGVLVTTLLFPPLQLTTAVRRVALARELLAAHLEEIAGGLRTGQVPEPGEWTARTAVLGRALDGMRSAEAQVERARRANPRAHRWQGTAGSIREQSRALDRVAVLVDDLTTLVVEFQPHRRGLDRVDGATGWVLADALEGLARVVRIPYHATDTEPDERDAAIDAAVAALERLTTLLRTSAIADDEGFFALGAVTVGMHRSLQTLEAHVRFPATA
;
A
#
# COMPACT_ATOMS: atom_id res chain seq x y z
N MET A 1 -21.77 1.64 -23.25
CA MET A 1 -21.97 2.24 -21.93
C MET A 1 -21.12 1.56 -20.82
N ARG A 2 -21.06 0.22 -20.73
CA ARG A 2 -20.23 -0.52 -19.75
C ARG A 2 -18.69 -0.25 -19.88
N TRP A 3 -18.18 -0.01 -21.07
CA TRP A 3 -16.76 0.29 -21.34
C TRP A 3 -16.31 1.67 -20.80
N ALA A 4 -17.21 2.67 -20.85
CA ALA A 4 -16.95 4.01 -20.31
C ALA A 4 -16.89 4.01 -18.77
N ILE A 5 -17.74 3.21 -18.11
CA ILE A 5 -17.79 3.10 -16.65
C ILE A 5 -16.50 2.47 -16.09
N GLY A 6 -15.96 1.46 -16.79
CA GLY A 6 -14.69 0.83 -16.37
C GLY A 6 -13.48 1.78 -16.45
N ARG A 7 -13.47 2.73 -17.40
CA ARG A 7 -12.41 3.75 -17.49
C ARG A 7 -12.51 4.82 -16.42
N LEU A 8 -13.72 5.20 -16.01
CA LEU A 8 -13.95 6.17 -14.93
C LEU A 8 -13.49 5.68 -13.56
N GLN A 9 -13.36 4.36 -13.40
CA GLN A 9 -12.85 3.74 -12.17
C GLN A 9 -11.32 3.69 -12.09
N GLN A 10 -10.61 4.09 -13.15
CA GLN A 10 -9.15 4.09 -13.13
C GLN A 10 -8.62 5.22 -12.22
N PRO A 11 -7.62 4.94 -11.35
CA PRO A 11 -7.13 5.89 -10.35
C PRO A 11 -6.66 7.22 -10.94
N TRP A 12 -6.03 7.19 -12.11
CA TRP A 12 -5.54 8.40 -12.80
C TRP A 12 -6.68 9.26 -13.35
N VAL A 13 -7.78 8.65 -13.83
CA VAL A 13 -8.97 9.40 -14.31
C VAL A 13 -9.64 10.10 -13.15
N GLN A 14 -9.83 9.39 -12.02
CA GLN A 14 -10.43 9.98 -10.82
C GLN A 14 -9.57 11.11 -10.26
N ARG A 15 -8.24 10.97 -10.29
CA ARG A 15 -7.32 12.04 -9.90
C ARG A 15 -7.43 13.24 -10.84
N GLY A 16 -7.50 13.01 -12.17
CA GLY A 16 -7.67 14.05 -13.18
C GLY A 16 -8.97 14.84 -12.98
N ILE A 17 -10.09 14.14 -12.77
CA ILE A 17 -11.40 14.78 -12.53
C ILE A 17 -11.36 15.64 -11.25
N ARG A 18 -10.79 15.10 -10.16
CA ARG A 18 -10.65 15.86 -8.90
C ARG A 18 -9.77 17.10 -9.07
N ALA A 19 -8.64 16.96 -9.75
CA ALA A 19 -7.74 18.07 -10.00
C ALA A 19 -8.39 19.16 -10.86
N ALA A 20 -9.11 18.78 -11.92
CA ALA A 20 -9.82 19.71 -12.77
C ALA A 20 -10.92 20.47 -12.03
N LEU A 21 -11.75 19.75 -11.24
CA LEU A 21 -12.79 20.37 -10.42
C LEU A 21 -12.22 21.29 -9.34
N ALA A 22 -11.17 20.84 -8.64
CA ALA A 22 -10.50 21.63 -7.61
C ALA A 22 -9.89 22.90 -8.21
N ALA A 23 -9.20 22.79 -9.34
CA ALA A 23 -8.62 23.95 -10.03
C ALA A 23 -9.67 24.95 -10.48
N GLY A 24 -10.77 24.48 -11.08
CA GLY A 24 -11.88 25.35 -11.50
C GLY A 24 -12.56 26.07 -10.34
N LEU A 25 -12.82 25.35 -9.24
CA LEU A 25 -13.41 25.94 -8.04
C LEU A 25 -12.44 26.92 -7.36
N ALA A 26 -11.15 26.61 -7.31
CA ALA A 26 -10.13 27.50 -6.75
C ALA A 26 -10.00 28.80 -7.57
N TRP A 27 -10.04 28.68 -8.90
CA TRP A 27 -10.05 29.83 -9.80
C TRP A 27 -11.26 30.74 -9.51
N GLN A 28 -12.46 30.17 -9.45
CA GLN A 28 -13.66 30.95 -9.16
C GLN A 28 -13.61 31.59 -7.77
N ALA A 29 -13.12 30.87 -6.76
CA ALA A 29 -12.95 31.41 -5.42
C ALA A 29 -11.97 32.59 -5.39
N ALA A 30 -10.87 32.50 -6.16
CA ALA A 30 -9.88 33.57 -6.25
C ALA A 30 -10.42 34.83 -6.96
N LEU A 31 -11.28 34.66 -7.98
CA LEU A 31 -11.93 35.78 -8.67
C LEU A 31 -12.94 36.53 -7.81
N LEU A 32 -13.47 35.92 -6.74
CA LEU A 32 -14.38 36.57 -5.79
C LEU A 32 -13.65 37.46 -4.76
N LEU A 33 -12.31 37.43 -4.74
CA LEU A 33 -11.49 38.25 -3.87
C LEU A 33 -11.36 39.68 -4.42
N PRO A 34 -10.92 40.65 -3.58
CA PRO A 34 -10.67 42.01 -4.03
C PRO A 34 -9.68 42.09 -5.22
N PRO A 35 -9.77 43.12 -6.07
CA PRO A 35 -8.92 43.27 -7.27
C PRO A 35 -7.43 43.10 -7.02
N THR A 36 -6.94 43.54 -5.87
CA THR A 36 -5.53 43.40 -5.45
C THR A 36 -5.06 41.96 -5.35
N LEU A 37 -5.98 40.98 -5.17
CA LEU A 37 -5.70 39.56 -5.11
C LEU A 37 -6.16 38.83 -6.37
N SER A 38 -7.31 39.23 -6.96
CA SER A 38 -7.87 38.57 -8.14
C SER A 38 -6.99 38.71 -9.39
N ASP A 39 -6.15 39.77 -9.48
CA ASP A 39 -5.17 39.92 -10.56
C ASP A 39 -4.13 38.76 -10.57
N TYR A 40 -3.94 38.10 -9.43
CA TYR A 40 -3.05 36.96 -9.24
C TYR A 40 -3.81 35.64 -9.09
N ALA A 41 -5.09 35.58 -9.50
CA ALA A 41 -5.98 34.42 -9.32
C ALA A 41 -5.42 33.09 -9.83
N TYR A 42 -4.52 33.12 -10.81
CA TYR A 42 -3.89 31.93 -11.41
C TYR A 42 -3.02 31.10 -10.43
N TYR A 43 -2.66 31.63 -9.28
CA TYR A 43 -1.94 30.85 -8.24
C TYR A 43 -2.85 29.90 -7.47
N ALA A 44 -4.15 30.19 -7.38
CA ALA A 44 -5.08 29.33 -6.66
C ALA A 44 -5.29 27.96 -7.35
N PRO A 45 -5.50 27.85 -8.67
CA PRO A 45 -5.52 26.55 -9.36
C PRO A 45 -4.25 25.71 -9.18
N LEU A 46 -3.07 26.35 -9.17
CA LEU A 46 -1.81 25.66 -8.92
C LEU A 46 -1.80 25.00 -7.54
N GLY A 47 -2.18 25.75 -6.50
CA GLY A 47 -2.29 25.22 -5.14
C GLY A 47 -3.29 24.06 -5.06
N ALA A 48 -4.43 24.18 -5.76
CA ALA A 48 -5.45 23.14 -5.79
C ALA A 48 -4.96 21.84 -6.44
N ILE A 49 -4.27 21.91 -7.58
CA ILE A 49 -3.73 20.76 -8.29
C ILE A 49 -2.69 20.02 -7.42
N ILE A 50 -1.80 20.76 -6.77
CA ILE A 50 -0.75 20.20 -5.88
C ILE A 50 -1.39 19.48 -4.70
N ALA A 51 -2.45 20.03 -4.14
CA ALA A 51 -3.13 19.46 -2.97
C ALA A 51 -3.98 18.22 -3.31
N VAL A 52 -4.28 17.92 -4.58
CA VAL A 52 -5.05 16.72 -4.96
C VAL A 52 -4.15 15.48 -4.94
N SER A 53 -4.15 14.78 -3.81
CA SER A 53 -3.40 13.55 -3.56
C SER A 53 -4.34 12.34 -3.37
N PRO A 54 -3.79 11.11 -3.34
CA PRO A 54 -4.59 9.90 -3.15
C PRO A 54 -5.36 9.83 -1.84
N THR A 55 -4.87 10.47 -0.77
CA THR A 55 -5.56 10.51 0.53
C THR A 55 -5.70 11.94 1.05
N VAL A 56 -6.66 12.18 1.94
CA VAL A 56 -6.87 13.51 2.56
C VAL A 56 -5.67 13.91 3.41
N ALA A 57 -5.05 12.97 4.13
CA ALA A 57 -3.85 13.24 4.93
C ALA A 57 -2.66 13.61 4.05
N ASP A 58 -2.47 12.91 2.93
CA ASP A 58 -1.42 13.22 1.96
C ASP A 58 -1.67 14.60 1.31
N SER A 59 -2.95 14.92 0.99
CA SER A 59 -3.35 16.22 0.46
C SER A 59 -3.02 17.36 1.41
N ALA A 60 -3.37 17.24 2.69
CA ALA A 60 -3.10 18.27 3.70
C ALA A 60 -1.59 18.43 3.94
N SER A 61 -0.85 17.30 4.01
CA SER A 61 0.61 17.34 4.21
C SER A 61 1.35 17.90 3.00
N ALA A 62 0.91 17.59 1.78
CA ALA A 62 1.46 18.15 0.55
C ALA A 62 1.22 19.66 0.48
N ALA A 63 0.00 20.12 0.78
CA ALA A 63 -0.37 21.53 0.81
C ALA A 63 0.52 22.32 1.76
N TRP A 64 0.67 21.87 3.02
CA TRP A 64 1.52 22.54 4.00
C TRP A 64 2.98 22.61 3.57
N ARG A 65 3.55 21.50 3.09
CA ARG A 65 4.94 21.46 2.61
C ARG A 65 5.18 22.34 1.40
N THR A 66 4.22 22.42 0.49
CA THR A 66 4.29 23.32 -0.67
C THR A 66 4.34 24.78 -0.22
N VAL A 67 3.45 25.20 0.69
CA VAL A 67 3.46 26.55 1.23
C VAL A 67 4.78 26.86 1.93
N LEU A 68 5.27 25.93 2.73
CA LEU A 68 6.57 26.06 3.40
C LEU A 68 7.72 26.20 2.38
N ALA A 69 7.75 25.38 1.33
CA ALA A 69 8.76 25.44 0.28
C ALA A 69 8.73 26.79 -0.46
N ILE A 70 7.53 27.29 -0.78
CA ILE A 70 7.35 28.60 -1.42
C ILE A 70 7.87 29.73 -0.53
N LEU A 71 7.50 29.73 0.76
CA LEU A 71 7.97 30.76 1.71
C LEU A 71 9.48 30.72 1.89
N LEU A 72 10.08 29.52 1.95
CA LEU A 72 11.53 29.36 2.03
C LEU A 72 12.21 29.87 0.75
N GLY A 73 11.66 29.57 -0.42
CA GLY A 73 12.17 30.08 -1.70
C GLY A 73 12.13 31.60 -1.79
N PHE A 74 11.03 32.21 -1.35
CA PHE A 74 10.91 33.66 -1.30
C PHE A 74 11.90 34.29 -0.30
N ALA A 75 11.97 33.74 0.91
CA ALA A 75 12.92 34.24 1.92
C ALA A 75 14.37 34.16 1.42
N LEU A 76 14.73 33.01 0.81
CA LEU A 76 16.06 32.86 0.21
C LEU A 76 16.32 33.92 -0.88
N ALA A 77 15.35 34.11 -1.80
CA ALA A 77 15.48 35.06 -2.90
C ALA A 77 15.68 36.49 -2.38
N VAL A 78 14.88 36.92 -1.40
CA VAL A 78 14.99 38.26 -0.80
C VAL A 78 16.35 38.45 -0.11
N VAL A 79 16.79 37.50 0.71
CA VAL A 79 18.07 37.57 1.43
C VAL A 79 19.23 37.63 0.45
N VAL A 80 19.26 36.80 -0.58
CA VAL A 80 20.35 36.78 -1.55
C VAL A 80 20.31 38.02 -2.42
N TYR A 81 19.15 38.49 -2.89
CA TYR A 81 19.02 39.69 -3.68
C TYR A 81 19.53 40.93 -2.92
N GLU A 82 19.17 41.07 -1.64
CA GLU A 82 19.66 42.14 -0.79
C GLU A 82 21.20 42.06 -0.57
N ALA A 83 21.72 40.85 -0.38
CA ALA A 83 23.15 40.63 -0.16
C ALA A 83 24.02 40.87 -1.41
N THR A 84 23.42 40.69 -2.60
CA THR A 84 24.11 40.83 -3.90
C THR A 84 23.81 42.16 -4.60
N ARG A 85 23.35 43.20 -3.87
CA ARG A 85 23.13 44.52 -4.45
C ARG A 85 24.38 45.06 -5.15
N GLY A 86 24.25 45.36 -6.46
CA GLY A 86 25.36 45.80 -7.30
C GLY A 86 26.12 44.70 -8.03
N VAL A 87 25.72 43.44 -7.87
CA VAL A 87 26.18 42.30 -8.68
C VAL A 87 25.25 42.14 -9.88
N PRO A 88 25.75 41.70 -11.06
CA PRO A 88 24.89 41.45 -12.21
C PRO A 88 23.78 40.41 -11.88
N ASP A 89 22.57 40.68 -12.35
CA ASP A 89 21.38 39.84 -12.11
C ASP A 89 21.59 38.37 -12.47
N THR A 90 22.35 38.09 -13.52
CA THR A 90 22.69 36.71 -13.94
C THR A 90 23.44 35.94 -12.85
N LEU A 91 24.38 36.56 -12.16
CA LEU A 91 25.13 35.94 -11.07
C LEU A 91 24.27 35.78 -9.82
N THR A 92 23.41 36.77 -9.55
CA THR A 92 22.45 36.71 -8.45
C THR A 92 21.46 35.54 -8.63
N ILE A 93 20.89 35.41 -9.84
CA ILE A 93 19.99 34.29 -10.16
C ILE A 93 20.71 32.94 -10.05
N ALA A 94 21.93 32.84 -10.58
CA ALA A 94 22.72 31.61 -10.49
C ALA A 94 23.01 31.21 -9.03
N LEU A 95 23.34 32.18 -8.18
CA LEU A 95 23.55 31.95 -6.75
C LEU A 95 22.27 31.50 -6.03
N ILE A 96 21.14 32.14 -6.33
CA ILE A 96 19.82 31.79 -5.76
C ILE A 96 19.46 30.37 -6.12
N VAL A 97 19.61 29.98 -7.39
CA VAL A 97 19.31 28.60 -7.85
C VAL A 97 20.23 27.59 -7.16
N ALA A 98 21.52 27.86 -7.05
CA ALA A 98 22.46 26.95 -6.39
C ALA A 98 22.12 26.73 -4.90
N LEU A 99 21.79 27.80 -4.19
CA LEU A 99 21.38 27.72 -2.78
C LEU A 99 20.01 27.06 -2.60
N ALA A 100 19.09 27.31 -3.51
CA ALA A 100 17.76 26.68 -3.51
C ALA A 100 17.86 25.17 -3.68
N ILE A 101 18.70 24.67 -4.61
CA ILE A 101 18.96 23.24 -4.81
C ILE A 101 19.56 22.62 -3.54
N GLY A 102 20.44 23.35 -2.83
CA GLY A 102 20.94 22.92 -1.52
C GLY A 102 19.84 22.78 -0.48
N LEU A 103 18.91 23.73 -0.44
CA LEU A 103 17.77 23.73 0.48
C LEU A 103 16.74 22.64 0.14
N GLU A 104 16.63 22.23 -1.12
CA GLU A 104 15.77 21.11 -1.56
C GLU A 104 16.14 19.76 -0.92
N GLN A 105 17.39 19.60 -0.46
CA GLN A 105 17.84 18.37 0.22
C GLN A 105 17.20 18.20 1.62
N TRP A 106 16.47 19.19 2.10
CA TRP A 106 15.88 19.14 3.43
C TRP A 106 14.75 18.10 3.48
N PRO A 107 14.88 17.05 4.34
CA PRO A 107 13.95 15.92 4.35
C PRO A 107 12.51 16.30 4.74
N LEU A 108 12.29 17.48 5.31
CA LEU A 108 10.96 17.98 5.64
C LEU A 108 10.13 18.31 4.39
N LEU A 109 10.76 18.75 3.31
CA LEU A 109 10.09 19.19 2.07
C LEU A 109 9.67 18.00 1.18
N ARG A 110 10.43 16.91 1.20
CA ARG A 110 10.18 15.68 0.41
C ARG A 110 9.90 15.96 -1.08
N GLU A 111 8.78 15.46 -1.58
CA GLU A 111 8.35 15.62 -2.98
C GLU A 111 8.03 17.07 -3.38
N GLN A 112 7.91 17.99 -2.40
CA GLN A 112 7.60 19.40 -2.64
C GLN A 112 8.84 20.29 -2.66
N ALA A 113 10.04 19.71 -2.55
CA ALA A 113 11.31 20.45 -2.44
C ALA A 113 11.58 21.36 -3.66
N SER A 114 11.26 20.91 -4.88
CA SER A 114 11.45 21.69 -6.11
C SER A 114 10.67 23.03 -6.17
N TRP A 115 9.65 23.19 -5.31
CA TRP A 115 8.96 24.47 -5.19
C TRP A 115 9.80 25.57 -4.59
N VAL A 116 10.89 25.24 -3.87
CA VAL A 116 11.84 26.22 -3.33
C VAL A 116 12.53 26.97 -4.47
N SER A 117 13.15 26.24 -5.40
CA SER A 117 13.84 26.82 -6.56
C SER A 117 12.87 27.58 -7.46
N PHE A 118 11.71 27.00 -7.75
CA PHE A 118 10.68 27.65 -8.57
C PHE A 118 10.23 28.98 -7.96
N ALA A 119 9.90 29.01 -6.67
CA ALA A 119 9.46 30.20 -5.98
C ALA A 119 10.57 31.24 -5.89
N ALA A 120 11.81 30.83 -5.64
CA ALA A 120 12.95 31.74 -5.54
C ALA A 120 13.23 32.45 -6.87
N VAL A 121 13.22 31.72 -7.99
CA VAL A 121 13.39 32.32 -9.33
C VAL A 121 12.23 33.26 -9.68
N LEU A 122 10.99 32.82 -9.40
CA LEU A 122 9.80 33.62 -9.68
C LEU A 122 9.82 34.94 -8.90
N MET A 123 10.29 34.91 -7.67
CA MET A 123 10.44 36.09 -6.82
C MET A 123 11.36 37.14 -7.44
N VAL A 124 12.52 36.73 -7.96
CA VAL A 124 13.49 37.66 -8.55
C VAL A 124 13.01 38.19 -9.90
N THR A 125 12.26 37.39 -10.67
CA THR A 125 11.82 37.80 -12.01
C THR A 125 10.54 38.64 -12.00
N VAL A 126 9.65 38.46 -11.05
CA VAL A 126 8.32 39.09 -11.02
C VAL A 126 8.09 39.92 -9.76
N GLY A 127 8.67 39.56 -8.63
CA GLY A 127 8.40 40.14 -7.30
C GLY A 127 9.24 41.36 -6.92
N THR A 128 9.96 41.95 -7.84
CA THR A 128 10.98 43.00 -7.53
C THR A 128 10.44 44.34 -7.00
N SER A 129 9.17 44.68 -7.31
CA SER A 129 8.58 45.97 -6.93
C SER A 129 8.20 46.04 -5.44
N ASP A 130 7.59 44.98 -4.92
CA ASP A 130 7.26 44.80 -3.51
C ASP A 130 7.32 43.29 -3.16
N PRO A 131 8.49 42.83 -2.74
CA PRO A 131 8.73 41.41 -2.48
C PRO A 131 7.84 40.83 -1.40
N ALA A 132 7.56 41.58 -0.35
CA ALA A 132 6.74 41.07 0.78
C ALA A 132 5.27 40.91 0.41
N GLU A 133 4.73 41.91 -0.29
CA GLU A 133 3.36 41.86 -0.75
C GLU A 133 3.15 40.77 -1.80
N TYR A 134 4.09 40.62 -2.74
CA TYR A 134 4.06 39.54 -3.74
C TYR A 134 4.11 38.16 -3.11
N ALA A 135 5.02 37.93 -2.15
CA ALA A 135 5.14 36.67 -1.42
C ALA A 135 3.83 36.32 -0.68
N LEU A 136 3.23 37.30 -0.02
CA LEU A 136 1.98 37.11 0.72
C LEU A 136 0.81 36.77 -0.21
N ARG A 137 0.68 37.46 -1.33
CA ARG A 137 -0.36 37.20 -2.34
C ARG A 137 -0.22 35.80 -2.95
N TYR A 138 0.99 35.45 -3.38
CA TYR A 138 1.30 34.15 -3.94
C TYR A 138 1.03 33.00 -2.95
N ALA A 139 1.60 33.08 -1.75
CA ALA A 139 1.43 32.06 -0.72
C ALA A 139 -0.05 31.96 -0.27
N GLY A 140 -0.72 33.09 -0.09
CA GLY A 140 -2.14 33.15 0.29
C GLY A 140 -3.06 32.53 -0.73
N LEU A 141 -2.90 32.84 -2.01
CA LEU A 141 -3.69 32.26 -3.10
C LEU A 141 -3.38 30.77 -3.32
N THR A 142 -2.11 30.37 -3.19
CA THR A 142 -1.73 28.97 -3.24
C THR A 142 -2.36 28.19 -2.08
N LEU A 143 -2.35 28.76 -0.88
CA LEU A 143 -3.00 28.17 0.29
C LEU A 143 -4.52 28.06 0.13
N LEU A 144 -5.16 29.10 -0.40
CA LEU A 144 -6.59 29.06 -0.75
C LEU A 144 -6.88 27.93 -1.72
N GLY A 145 -6.11 27.84 -2.79
CA GLY A 145 -6.24 26.76 -3.77
C GLY A 145 -6.02 25.39 -3.14
N ALA A 146 -5.02 25.24 -2.32
CA ALA A 146 -4.72 24.00 -1.60
C ALA A 146 -5.88 23.61 -0.65
N ALA A 147 -6.48 24.58 0.05
CA ALA A 147 -7.66 24.34 0.89
C ALA A 147 -8.85 23.83 0.07
N VAL A 148 -9.12 24.45 -1.09
CA VAL A 148 -10.14 23.97 -2.04
C VAL A 148 -9.81 22.56 -2.55
N GLY A 149 -8.56 22.27 -2.88
CA GLY A 149 -8.12 20.95 -3.33
C GLY A 149 -8.34 19.85 -2.27
N VAL A 150 -8.01 20.13 -1.01
CA VAL A 150 -8.29 19.25 0.13
C VAL A 150 -9.79 19.06 0.32
N LEU A 151 -10.57 20.13 0.25
CA LEU A 151 -12.03 20.09 0.39
C LEU A 151 -12.68 19.23 -0.70
N VAL A 152 -12.30 19.43 -1.96
CA VAL A 152 -12.79 18.63 -3.09
C VAL A 152 -12.40 17.15 -2.93
N THR A 153 -11.16 16.87 -2.52
CA THR A 153 -10.70 15.51 -2.25
C THR A 153 -11.52 14.84 -1.15
N THR A 154 -11.88 15.59 -0.10
CA THR A 154 -12.65 15.07 1.04
C THR A 154 -14.12 14.85 0.71
N LEU A 155 -14.73 15.74 -0.11
CA LEU A 155 -16.16 15.74 -0.37
C LEU A 155 -16.59 14.85 -1.53
N LEU A 156 -15.86 14.89 -2.66
CA LEU A 156 -16.32 14.23 -3.88
C LEU A 156 -15.94 12.75 -3.95
N PHE A 157 -14.78 12.40 -3.46
CA PHE A 157 -14.29 11.00 -3.53
C PHE A 157 -13.40 10.72 -2.34
N PRO A 158 -13.93 10.23 -1.22
CA PRO A 158 -13.07 9.77 -0.13
C PRO A 158 -12.26 8.57 -0.63
N PRO A 159 -10.96 8.72 -0.90
CA PRO A 159 -10.16 7.65 -1.48
C PRO A 159 -9.71 6.72 -0.35
N LEU A 160 -10.55 5.76 0.01
CA LEU A 160 -10.13 4.68 0.91
C LEU A 160 -9.26 3.64 0.18
N GLN A 161 -9.14 3.74 -1.14
CA GLN A 161 -8.44 2.76 -1.99
C GLN A 161 -8.84 1.30 -1.71
N LEU A 162 -10.04 1.09 -1.18
CA LEU A 162 -10.55 -0.22 -0.76
C LEU A 162 -10.49 -1.23 -1.90
N THR A 163 -10.86 -0.82 -3.12
CA THR A 163 -10.82 -1.69 -4.30
C THR A 163 -9.39 -2.16 -4.59
N THR A 164 -8.40 -1.29 -4.44
CA THR A 164 -6.99 -1.65 -4.63
C THR A 164 -6.52 -2.59 -3.53
N ALA A 165 -6.90 -2.33 -2.27
CA ALA A 165 -6.56 -3.18 -1.14
C ALA A 165 -7.20 -4.57 -1.28
N VAL A 166 -8.48 -4.66 -1.62
CA VAL A 166 -9.18 -5.93 -1.89
C VAL A 166 -8.47 -6.74 -2.98
N ARG A 167 -8.08 -6.10 -4.09
CA ARG A 167 -7.34 -6.78 -5.17
C ARG A 167 -5.96 -7.28 -4.71
N ARG A 168 -5.24 -6.50 -3.90
CA ARG A 168 -3.92 -6.89 -3.37
C ARG A 168 -4.03 -8.06 -2.39
N VAL A 169 -5.04 -8.05 -1.53
CA VAL A 169 -5.35 -9.18 -0.63
C VAL A 169 -5.73 -10.43 -1.44
N ALA A 170 -6.57 -10.30 -2.47
CA ALA A 170 -6.95 -11.41 -3.33
C ALA A 170 -5.75 -12.01 -4.07
N LEU A 171 -4.84 -11.18 -4.57
CA LEU A 171 -3.62 -11.65 -5.23
C LEU A 171 -2.70 -12.41 -4.26
N ALA A 172 -2.45 -11.85 -3.07
CA ALA A 172 -1.63 -12.51 -2.05
C ALA A 172 -2.22 -13.85 -1.62
N ARG A 173 -3.54 -13.92 -1.45
CA ARG A 173 -4.29 -15.14 -1.12
C ARG A 173 -4.10 -16.22 -2.18
N GLU A 174 -4.27 -15.87 -3.46
CA GLU A 174 -4.14 -16.83 -4.55
C GLU A 174 -2.70 -17.35 -4.69
N LEU A 175 -1.71 -16.48 -4.56
CA LEU A 175 -0.31 -16.89 -4.62
C LEU A 175 0.10 -17.76 -3.43
N LEU A 176 -0.40 -17.48 -2.22
CA LEU A 176 -0.16 -18.33 -1.05
C LEU A 176 -0.78 -19.72 -1.24
N ALA A 177 -2.03 -19.80 -1.71
CA ALA A 177 -2.69 -21.06 -1.96
C ALA A 177 -1.97 -21.87 -3.05
N ALA A 178 -1.60 -21.23 -4.16
CA ALA A 178 -0.86 -21.88 -5.24
C ALA A 178 0.50 -22.42 -4.76
N HIS A 179 1.19 -21.68 -3.89
CA HIS A 179 2.48 -22.10 -3.34
C HIS A 179 2.35 -23.32 -2.40
N LEU A 180 1.30 -23.36 -1.56
CA LEU A 180 0.99 -24.53 -0.73
C LEU A 180 0.67 -25.77 -1.58
N GLU A 181 -0.11 -25.62 -2.65
CA GLU A 181 -0.42 -26.72 -3.58
C GLU A 181 0.82 -27.22 -4.32
N GLU A 182 1.73 -26.33 -4.66
CA GLU A 182 2.98 -26.73 -5.30
C GLU A 182 3.88 -27.54 -4.36
N ILE A 183 3.98 -27.11 -3.09
CA ILE A 183 4.70 -27.91 -2.06
C ILE A 183 4.03 -29.27 -1.92
N ALA A 184 2.70 -29.33 -1.84
CA ALA A 184 1.97 -30.57 -1.74
C ALA A 184 2.20 -31.49 -2.95
N GLY A 185 2.19 -30.93 -4.16
CA GLY A 185 2.51 -31.65 -5.39
C GLY A 185 3.91 -32.22 -5.40
N GLY A 186 4.89 -31.45 -4.95
CA GLY A 186 6.29 -31.91 -4.79
C GLY A 186 6.42 -33.07 -3.81
N LEU A 187 5.71 -33.02 -2.67
CA LEU A 187 5.67 -34.10 -1.69
C LEU A 187 5.07 -35.40 -2.25
N ARG A 188 4.05 -35.29 -3.11
CA ARG A 188 3.42 -36.48 -3.74
C ARG A 188 4.28 -37.12 -4.82
N THR A 189 4.98 -36.30 -5.60
CA THR A 189 5.76 -36.78 -6.75
C THR A 189 7.20 -37.08 -6.38
N GLY A 190 7.68 -36.67 -5.21
CA GLY A 190 9.08 -36.71 -4.83
C GLY A 190 9.97 -35.77 -5.67
N GLN A 191 9.35 -34.87 -6.43
CA GLN A 191 10.04 -33.90 -7.29
C GLN A 191 10.00 -32.53 -6.63
N VAL A 192 11.15 -32.03 -6.25
CA VAL A 192 11.31 -30.68 -5.74
C VAL A 192 11.72 -29.77 -6.89
N PRO A 193 11.09 -28.60 -7.07
CA PRO A 193 11.49 -27.65 -8.10
C PRO A 193 12.95 -27.24 -8.00
N GLU A 194 13.56 -26.87 -9.11
CA GLU A 194 14.93 -26.36 -9.16
C GLU A 194 15.09 -25.15 -8.21
N PRO A 195 16.22 -25.02 -7.46
CA PRO A 195 16.42 -23.94 -6.50
C PRO A 195 16.21 -22.52 -7.09
N GLY A 196 16.57 -22.32 -8.36
CA GLY A 196 16.39 -21.04 -9.05
C GLY A 196 14.92 -20.70 -9.31
N GLU A 197 14.11 -21.69 -9.69
CA GLU A 197 12.67 -21.49 -9.89
C GLU A 197 11.98 -21.20 -8.55
N TRP A 198 12.36 -21.91 -7.51
CA TRP A 198 11.82 -21.72 -6.18
C TRP A 198 12.09 -20.32 -5.64
N THR A 199 13.32 -19.84 -5.77
CA THR A 199 13.70 -18.47 -5.39
C THR A 199 12.91 -17.42 -6.17
N ALA A 200 12.70 -17.62 -7.46
CA ALA A 200 11.93 -16.70 -8.28
C ALA A 200 10.45 -16.62 -7.83
N ARG A 201 9.84 -17.76 -7.49
CA ARG A 201 8.45 -17.85 -7.03
C ARG A 201 8.28 -17.23 -5.65
N THR A 202 9.18 -17.51 -4.71
CA THR A 202 9.20 -16.89 -3.38
C THR A 202 9.34 -15.37 -3.48
N ALA A 203 10.16 -14.87 -4.41
CA ALA A 203 10.26 -13.43 -4.66
C ALA A 203 8.98 -12.80 -5.22
N VAL A 204 8.20 -13.54 -6.05
CA VAL A 204 6.88 -13.07 -6.52
C VAL A 204 5.90 -12.99 -5.35
N LEU A 205 5.86 -14.02 -4.53
CA LEU A 205 5.01 -14.06 -3.33
C LEU A 205 5.36 -12.93 -2.36
N GLY A 206 6.65 -12.72 -2.07
CA GLY A 206 7.13 -11.63 -1.21
C GLY A 206 6.63 -10.25 -1.69
N ARG A 207 6.79 -9.95 -2.98
CA ARG A 207 6.27 -8.69 -3.55
C ARG A 207 4.75 -8.54 -3.43
N ALA A 208 3.99 -9.63 -3.55
CA ALA A 208 2.54 -9.58 -3.40
C ALA A 208 2.13 -9.32 -1.94
N LEU A 209 2.81 -9.94 -0.97
CA LEU A 209 2.61 -9.71 0.47
C LEU A 209 2.97 -8.27 0.86
N ASP A 210 4.08 -7.74 0.38
CA ASP A 210 4.47 -6.35 0.61
C ASP A 210 3.46 -5.36 0.00
N GLY A 211 2.96 -5.70 -1.19
CA GLY A 211 1.87 -4.95 -1.84
C GLY A 211 0.57 -4.96 -1.02
N MET A 212 0.22 -6.09 -0.41
CA MET A 212 -0.92 -6.25 0.48
C MET A 212 -0.76 -5.40 1.75
N ARG A 213 0.37 -5.52 2.46
CA ARG A 213 0.70 -4.75 3.67
C ARG A 213 0.70 -3.24 3.41
N SER A 214 1.27 -2.83 2.28
CA SER A 214 1.29 -1.42 1.87
C SER A 214 -0.12 -0.89 1.62
N ALA A 215 -0.99 -1.67 0.97
CA ALA A 215 -2.37 -1.31 0.72
C ALA A 215 -3.20 -1.23 2.01
N GLU A 216 -3.03 -2.17 2.95
CA GLU A 216 -3.63 -2.11 4.28
C GLU A 216 -3.23 -0.84 5.03
N ALA A 217 -1.93 -0.53 5.06
CA ALA A 217 -1.43 0.68 5.71
C ALA A 217 -1.99 1.97 5.07
N GLN A 218 -2.23 1.98 3.76
CA GLN A 218 -2.88 3.10 3.07
C GLN A 218 -4.34 3.25 3.46
N VAL A 219 -5.10 2.14 3.52
CA VAL A 219 -6.51 2.13 3.98
C VAL A 219 -6.59 2.67 5.41
N GLU A 220 -5.70 2.25 6.30
CA GLU A 220 -5.69 2.70 7.70
C GLU A 220 -5.36 4.20 7.82
N ARG A 221 -4.37 4.70 7.06
CA ARG A 221 -4.07 6.14 7.01
C ARG A 221 -5.25 6.95 6.48
N ALA A 222 -5.87 6.47 5.40
CA ALA A 222 -7.03 7.13 4.81
C ALA A 222 -8.23 7.14 5.79
N ARG A 223 -8.41 6.07 6.55
CA ARG A 223 -9.45 5.96 7.57
C ARG A 223 -9.27 7.00 8.69
N ARG A 224 -8.04 7.14 9.20
CA ARG A 224 -7.74 8.11 10.28
C ARG A 224 -7.95 9.56 9.86
N ALA A 225 -7.71 9.85 8.59
CA ALA A 225 -7.80 11.20 8.06
C ALA A 225 -9.20 11.59 7.53
N ASN A 226 -10.12 10.64 7.40
CA ASN A 226 -11.43 10.88 6.80
C ASN A 226 -12.54 10.91 7.87
N PRO A 227 -13.20 12.06 8.11
CA PRO A 227 -14.30 12.15 9.08
C PRO A 227 -15.50 11.23 8.76
N ARG A 228 -15.64 10.80 7.50
CA ARG A 228 -16.73 9.91 7.05
C ARG A 228 -16.33 8.43 7.03
N ALA A 229 -15.14 8.08 7.52
CA ALA A 229 -14.61 6.71 7.49
C ALA A 229 -15.47 5.69 8.23
N HIS A 230 -16.33 6.13 9.16
CA HIS A 230 -17.26 5.26 9.89
C HIS A 230 -18.17 4.43 8.96
N ARG A 231 -18.49 4.93 7.76
CA ARG A 231 -19.31 4.21 6.77
C ARG A 231 -18.63 2.98 6.17
N TRP A 232 -17.32 2.87 6.29
CA TRP A 232 -16.51 1.78 5.71
C TRP A 232 -15.70 1.02 6.77
N GLN A 233 -16.06 1.19 8.06
CA GLN A 233 -15.35 0.53 9.16
C GLN A 233 -15.37 -0.99 9.02
N GLY A 234 -16.51 -1.57 8.62
CA GLY A 234 -16.63 -3.01 8.37
C GLY A 234 -15.65 -3.49 7.28
N THR A 235 -15.68 -2.87 6.10
CA THR A 235 -14.81 -3.26 4.99
C THR A 235 -13.32 -3.04 5.31
N ALA A 236 -12.95 -1.95 5.97
CA ALA A 236 -11.57 -1.69 6.37
C ALA A 236 -11.10 -2.68 7.47
N GLY A 237 -12.01 -3.01 8.38
CA GLY A 237 -11.78 -4.03 9.41
C GLY A 237 -11.49 -5.39 8.80
N SER A 238 -12.34 -5.81 7.86
CA SER A 238 -12.19 -7.10 7.19
C SER A 238 -10.91 -7.21 6.36
N ILE A 239 -10.51 -6.14 5.64
CA ILE A 239 -9.22 -6.11 4.94
C ILE A 239 -8.06 -6.34 5.92
N ARG A 240 -8.08 -5.67 7.08
CA ARG A 240 -7.04 -5.84 8.11
C ARG A 240 -6.99 -7.26 8.66
N GLU A 241 -8.14 -7.83 8.96
CA GLU A 241 -8.25 -9.19 9.48
C GLU A 241 -7.75 -10.22 8.47
N GLN A 242 -8.15 -10.08 7.21
CA GLN A 242 -7.66 -10.91 6.10
C GLN A 242 -6.14 -10.80 5.93
N SER A 243 -5.59 -9.59 5.91
CA SER A 243 -4.15 -9.37 5.78
C SER A 243 -3.38 -10.06 6.89
N ARG A 244 -3.86 -9.96 8.14
CA ARG A 244 -3.24 -10.63 9.30
C ARG A 244 -3.32 -12.16 9.23
N ALA A 245 -4.44 -12.70 8.75
CA ALA A 245 -4.58 -14.14 8.57
C ALA A 245 -3.63 -14.66 7.48
N LEU A 246 -3.55 -13.96 6.35
CA LEU A 246 -2.62 -14.31 5.27
C LEU A 246 -1.15 -14.13 5.67
N ASP A 247 -0.81 -13.15 6.48
CA ASP A 247 0.57 -13.00 7.02
C ASP A 247 0.98 -14.20 7.88
N ARG A 248 0.05 -14.80 8.64
CA ARG A 248 0.35 -16.03 9.40
C ARG A 248 0.57 -17.23 8.48
N VAL A 249 -0.23 -17.36 7.43
CA VAL A 249 -0.02 -18.39 6.42
C VAL A 249 1.30 -18.17 5.68
N ALA A 250 1.67 -16.91 5.43
CA ALA A 250 2.94 -16.57 4.78
C ALA A 250 4.16 -17.00 5.61
N VAL A 251 4.10 -16.86 6.95
CA VAL A 251 5.17 -17.37 7.83
C VAL A 251 5.28 -18.89 7.73
N LEU A 252 4.15 -19.61 7.76
CA LEU A 252 4.15 -21.06 7.55
C LEU A 252 4.75 -21.46 6.20
N VAL A 253 4.39 -20.74 5.13
CA VAL A 253 4.92 -21.00 3.79
C VAL A 253 6.43 -20.74 3.72
N ASP A 254 6.93 -19.72 4.39
CA ASP A 254 8.34 -19.40 4.48
C ASP A 254 9.11 -20.49 5.23
N ASP A 255 8.61 -20.93 6.38
CA ASP A 255 9.15 -22.06 7.16
C ASP A 255 9.20 -23.33 6.32
N LEU A 256 8.11 -23.67 5.62
CA LEU A 256 8.05 -24.83 4.73
C LEU A 256 9.04 -24.73 3.57
N THR A 257 9.13 -23.53 2.97
CA THR A 257 10.06 -23.25 1.87
C THR A 257 11.51 -23.47 2.31
N THR A 258 11.84 -22.95 3.47
CA THR A 258 13.19 -23.09 4.07
C THR A 258 13.50 -24.57 4.33
N LEU A 259 12.58 -25.31 4.92
CA LEU A 259 12.73 -26.74 5.15
C LEU A 259 12.93 -27.52 3.85
N VAL A 260 12.15 -27.22 2.81
CA VAL A 260 12.27 -27.89 1.50
C VAL A 260 13.60 -27.57 0.82
N VAL A 261 14.07 -26.32 0.89
CA VAL A 261 15.31 -25.87 0.22
C VAL A 261 16.57 -26.27 0.99
N GLU A 262 16.60 -26.12 2.30
CA GLU A 262 17.77 -26.44 3.14
C GLU A 262 18.08 -27.93 3.19
N PHE A 263 17.06 -28.77 3.08
CA PHE A 263 17.26 -30.23 3.09
C PHE A 263 17.74 -30.83 1.75
N GLN A 264 17.76 -30.04 0.65
CA GLN A 264 18.25 -30.52 -0.66
C GLN A 264 19.72 -30.93 -0.74
N PRO A 265 20.73 -30.21 -0.14
CA PRO A 265 22.13 -30.52 -0.41
C PRO A 265 22.63 -31.89 0.10
N HIS A 266 21.89 -32.49 1.01
CA HIS A 266 22.35 -33.71 1.70
C HIS A 266 21.43 -34.93 1.52
N ARG A 267 20.34 -34.84 0.72
CA ARG A 267 19.31 -35.89 0.55
C ARG A 267 18.80 -36.48 1.88
N ARG A 268 18.78 -35.68 2.96
CA ARG A 268 18.52 -36.16 4.33
C ARG A 268 17.21 -35.68 4.95
N GLY A 269 16.48 -34.76 4.33
CA GLY A 269 15.30 -34.17 4.95
C GLY A 269 13.99 -34.86 4.59
N LEU A 270 13.43 -34.53 3.44
CA LEU A 270 12.11 -35.04 3.01
C LEU A 270 12.15 -36.46 2.40
N ASP A 271 13.32 -36.94 1.93
CA ASP A 271 13.49 -38.34 1.50
C ASP A 271 13.32 -39.34 2.66
N ARG A 272 13.32 -38.90 3.91
CA ARG A 272 13.05 -39.73 5.10
C ARG A 272 11.61 -39.63 5.60
N VAL A 273 10.84 -38.68 5.10
CA VAL A 273 9.39 -38.72 5.24
C VAL A 273 8.95 -39.90 4.39
N ASP A 274 8.57 -41.01 5.02
CA ASP A 274 8.09 -42.16 4.27
C ASP A 274 6.95 -41.72 3.34
N GLY A 275 6.79 -42.42 2.22
CA GLY A 275 5.80 -42.02 1.21
C GLY A 275 4.42 -41.78 1.82
N ALA A 276 4.05 -42.51 2.86
CA ALA A 276 2.76 -42.40 3.53
C ALA A 276 2.64 -41.06 4.29
N THR A 277 3.69 -40.64 5.02
CA THR A 277 3.71 -39.37 5.76
C THR A 277 3.73 -38.18 4.81
N GLY A 278 4.47 -38.27 3.68
CA GLY A 278 4.48 -37.24 2.63
C GLY A 278 3.11 -37.01 2.00
N TRP A 279 2.35 -38.10 1.75
CA TRP A 279 0.99 -38.02 1.22
C TRP A 279 0.01 -37.36 2.20
N VAL A 280 0.09 -37.71 3.49
CA VAL A 280 -0.80 -37.12 4.53
C VAL A 280 -0.48 -35.64 4.74
N LEU A 281 0.80 -35.25 4.70
CA LEU A 281 1.22 -33.85 4.75
C LEU A 281 0.72 -33.10 3.51
N ALA A 282 0.84 -33.67 2.32
CA ALA A 282 0.33 -33.07 1.09
C ALA A 282 -1.19 -32.82 1.13
N ASP A 283 -1.94 -33.81 1.63
CA ASP A 283 -3.40 -33.67 1.81
C ASP A 283 -3.75 -32.54 2.76
N ALA A 284 -3.01 -32.38 3.86
CA ALA A 284 -3.23 -31.31 4.82
C ALA A 284 -2.88 -29.93 4.24
N LEU A 285 -1.81 -29.82 3.45
CA LEU A 285 -1.42 -28.58 2.76
C LEU A 285 -2.45 -28.18 1.70
N GLU A 286 -2.97 -29.12 0.92
CA GLU A 286 -4.04 -28.85 -0.05
C GLU A 286 -5.36 -28.46 0.63
N GLY A 287 -5.68 -29.11 1.76
CA GLY A 287 -6.82 -28.70 2.59
C GLY A 287 -6.68 -27.25 3.03
N LEU A 288 -5.51 -26.85 3.55
CA LEU A 288 -5.22 -25.48 3.94
C LEU A 288 -5.28 -24.53 2.75
N ALA A 289 -4.73 -24.90 1.59
CA ALA A 289 -4.77 -24.09 0.39
C ALA A 289 -6.20 -23.76 -0.06
N ARG A 290 -7.09 -24.76 -0.01
CA ARG A 290 -8.52 -24.58 -0.31
C ARG A 290 -9.17 -23.58 0.63
N VAL A 291 -8.92 -23.67 1.93
CA VAL A 291 -9.46 -22.72 2.93
C VAL A 291 -8.88 -21.31 2.70
N VAL A 292 -7.59 -21.19 2.39
CA VAL A 292 -6.95 -19.90 2.06
C VAL A 292 -7.61 -19.23 0.86
N ARG A 293 -8.05 -19.99 -0.15
CA ARG A 293 -8.73 -19.44 -1.34
C ARG A 293 -10.11 -18.87 -1.06
N ILE A 294 -10.78 -19.26 0.02
CA ILE A 294 -12.12 -18.77 0.33
C ILE A 294 -12.09 -17.27 0.58
N PRO A 295 -12.83 -16.46 -0.18
CA PRO A 295 -12.92 -15.02 0.09
C PRO A 295 -13.74 -14.76 1.35
N TYR A 296 -13.31 -13.85 2.21
CA TYR A 296 -13.98 -13.53 3.48
C TYR A 296 -15.40 -12.97 3.36
N HIS A 297 -15.74 -12.39 2.22
CA HIS A 297 -17.06 -11.81 1.94
C HIS A 297 -17.65 -12.38 0.64
N ALA A 298 -17.40 -13.64 0.36
CA ALA A 298 -18.03 -14.27 -0.78
C ALA A 298 -19.51 -14.49 -0.47
N THR A 299 -20.34 -13.55 -0.92
CA THR A 299 -21.77 -13.79 -1.12
C THR A 299 -22.02 -14.87 -2.19
N ASP A 300 -20.99 -15.20 -2.96
CA ASP A 300 -21.04 -16.11 -4.10
C ASP A 300 -20.66 -17.56 -3.76
N THR A 301 -20.11 -17.85 -2.57
CA THR A 301 -19.81 -19.21 -2.11
C THR A 301 -20.90 -19.63 -1.12
N GLU A 302 -21.55 -20.75 -1.38
CA GLU A 302 -22.58 -21.27 -0.48
C GLU A 302 -21.99 -21.57 0.92
N PRO A 303 -22.71 -21.27 2.01
CA PRO A 303 -22.24 -21.54 3.38
C PRO A 303 -21.80 -22.99 3.58
N ASP A 304 -22.55 -23.94 3.01
CA ASP A 304 -22.28 -25.37 3.09
C ASP A 304 -20.95 -25.77 2.41
N GLU A 305 -20.59 -25.13 1.30
CA GLU A 305 -19.33 -25.39 0.61
C GLU A 305 -18.11 -24.87 1.40
N ARG A 306 -18.28 -23.74 2.07
CA ARG A 306 -17.25 -23.17 2.98
C ARG A 306 -17.00 -24.06 4.17
N ASP A 307 -18.06 -24.48 4.84
CA ASP A 307 -17.97 -25.35 6.01
C ASP A 307 -17.38 -26.71 5.65
N ALA A 308 -17.78 -27.28 4.52
CA ALA A 308 -17.21 -28.53 4.01
C ALA A 308 -15.70 -28.43 3.73
N ALA A 309 -15.23 -27.29 3.16
CA ALA A 309 -13.81 -27.09 2.92
C ALA A 309 -13.00 -26.99 4.22
N ILE A 310 -13.54 -26.29 5.24
CA ILE A 310 -12.91 -26.18 6.57
C ILE A 310 -12.87 -27.54 7.24
N ASP A 311 -13.99 -28.27 7.27
CA ASP A 311 -14.09 -29.59 7.90
C ASP A 311 -13.14 -30.60 7.25
N ALA A 312 -13.01 -30.56 5.92
CA ALA A 312 -12.04 -31.37 5.18
C ALA A 312 -10.59 -31.05 5.56
N ALA A 313 -10.26 -29.76 5.72
CA ALA A 313 -8.93 -29.32 6.14
C ALA A 313 -8.62 -29.74 7.58
N VAL A 314 -9.58 -29.59 8.50
CA VAL A 314 -9.48 -30.04 9.89
C VAL A 314 -9.22 -31.55 9.93
N ALA A 315 -10.03 -32.34 9.22
CA ALA A 315 -9.87 -33.79 9.17
C ALA A 315 -8.52 -34.24 8.59
N ALA A 316 -8.00 -33.51 7.57
CA ALA A 316 -6.68 -33.81 7.02
C ALA A 316 -5.56 -33.51 8.04
N LEU A 317 -5.67 -32.42 8.76
CA LEU A 317 -4.71 -32.02 9.80
C LEU A 317 -4.76 -32.97 11.02
N GLU A 318 -5.93 -33.48 11.39
CA GLU A 318 -6.08 -34.50 12.44
C GLU A 318 -5.43 -35.82 12.03
N ARG A 319 -5.56 -36.23 10.76
CA ARG A 319 -4.85 -37.43 10.25
C ARG A 319 -3.33 -37.26 10.36
N LEU A 320 -2.79 -36.09 9.99
CA LEU A 320 -1.38 -35.78 10.12
C LEU A 320 -0.93 -35.83 11.59
N THR A 321 -1.69 -35.22 12.48
CA THR A 321 -1.40 -35.22 13.92
C THR A 321 -1.42 -36.62 14.52
N THR A 322 -2.38 -37.47 14.09
CA THR A 322 -2.48 -38.85 14.55
C THR A 322 -1.29 -39.68 14.05
N LEU A 323 -0.92 -39.51 12.81
CA LEU A 323 0.23 -40.16 12.21
C LEU A 323 1.51 -39.80 12.96
N LEU A 324 1.74 -38.51 13.26
CA LEU A 324 2.89 -38.06 14.06
C LEU A 324 2.94 -38.68 15.46
N ARG A 325 1.79 -38.87 16.11
CA ARG A 325 1.74 -39.49 17.44
C ARG A 325 1.99 -41.00 17.43
N THR A 326 1.66 -41.67 16.34
CA THR A 326 1.75 -43.14 16.21
C THR A 326 3.03 -43.57 15.52
N SER A 327 3.66 -42.73 14.72
CA SER A 327 4.90 -43.06 14.03
C SER A 327 6.08 -42.93 14.98
N ALA A 328 6.82 -44.01 15.19
CA ALA A 328 8.18 -43.96 15.74
C ALA A 328 9.08 -43.39 14.61
N ILE A 329 9.08 -42.06 14.46
CA ILE A 329 9.99 -41.40 13.52
C ILE A 329 11.39 -41.64 14.02
N ALA A 330 12.19 -42.36 13.23
CA ALA A 330 13.53 -42.83 13.61
C ALA A 330 14.59 -41.70 13.72
N ASP A 331 14.17 -40.45 13.48
CA ASP A 331 15.04 -39.28 13.47
C ASP A 331 14.37 -38.13 14.25
N ASP A 332 14.98 -37.71 15.35
CA ASP A 332 14.50 -36.64 16.21
C ASP A 332 14.34 -35.30 15.44
N GLU A 333 15.23 -35.02 14.50
CA GLU A 333 15.20 -33.75 13.75
C GLU A 333 14.01 -33.67 12.77
N GLY A 334 13.73 -34.76 12.06
CA GLY A 334 12.54 -34.85 11.19
C GLY A 334 11.23 -34.80 11.97
N PHE A 335 11.18 -35.37 13.18
CA PHE A 335 10.04 -35.31 14.06
C PHE A 335 9.74 -33.86 14.52
N PHE A 336 10.75 -33.14 14.96
CA PHE A 336 10.59 -31.76 15.39
C PHE A 336 10.18 -30.82 14.23
N ALA A 337 10.74 -31.02 13.03
CA ALA A 337 10.39 -30.24 11.84
C ALA A 337 8.93 -30.44 11.45
N LEU A 338 8.46 -31.68 11.35
CA LEU A 338 7.07 -32.01 11.06
C LEU A 338 6.11 -31.54 12.16
N GLY A 339 6.54 -31.62 13.41
CA GLY A 339 5.78 -31.08 14.55
C GLY A 339 5.60 -29.58 14.47
N ALA A 340 6.64 -28.82 14.13
CA ALA A 340 6.59 -27.38 13.95
C ALA A 340 5.64 -26.98 12.81
N VAL A 341 5.74 -27.66 11.66
CA VAL A 341 4.84 -27.46 10.51
C VAL A 341 3.39 -27.73 10.90
N THR A 342 3.12 -28.84 11.60
CA THR A 342 1.76 -29.21 12.06
C THR A 342 1.18 -28.14 12.98
N VAL A 343 1.96 -27.60 13.91
CA VAL A 343 1.55 -26.50 14.79
C VAL A 343 1.29 -25.23 14.00
N GLY A 344 2.15 -24.89 13.03
CA GLY A 344 1.97 -23.76 12.12
C GLY A 344 0.67 -23.87 11.32
N MET A 345 0.38 -25.05 10.76
CA MET A 345 -0.86 -25.33 10.03
C MET A 345 -2.10 -25.19 10.94
N HIS A 346 -2.04 -25.71 12.17
CA HIS A 346 -3.13 -25.61 13.15
C HIS A 346 -3.45 -24.13 13.45
N ARG A 347 -2.44 -23.32 13.74
CA ARG A 347 -2.59 -21.89 14.01
C ARG A 347 -3.14 -21.13 12.81
N SER A 348 -2.67 -21.47 11.61
CA SER A 348 -3.15 -20.85 10.37
C SER A 348 -4.62 -21.19 10.12
N LEU A 349 -5.00 -22.48 10.25
CA LEU A 349 -6.36 -22.93 10.06
C LEU A 349 -7.32 -22.34 11.09
N GLN A 350 -6.97 -22.33 12.38
CA GLN A 350 -7.78 -21.70 13.44
C GLN A 350 -8.04 -20.21 13.16
N THR A 351 -7.02 -19.50 12.67
CA THR A 351 -7.18 -18.09 12.34
C THR A 351 -8.12 -17.89 11.15
N LEU A 352 -7.97 -18.73 10.10
CA LEU A 352 -8.83 -18.68 8.92
C LEU A 352 -10.27 -19.07 9.25
N GLU A 353 -10.47 -20.15 10.02
CA GLU A 353 -11.78 -20.62 10.47
C GLU A 353 -12.57 -19.56 11.22
N ALA A 354 -11.93 -18.90 12.22
CA ALA A 354 -12.58 -17.85 12.99
C ALA A 354 -13.12 -16.70 12.12
N HIS A 355 -12.47 -16.45 10.98
CA HIS A 355 -12.86 -15.36 10.09
C HIS A 355 -13.80 -15.80 8.96
N VAL A 356 -13.74 -17.05 8.55
CA VAL A 356 -14.59 -17.61 7.49
C VAL A 356 -15.97 -18.01 8.01
N ARG A 357 -16.03 -18.63 9.20
CA ARG A 357 -17.29 -19.03 9.84
C ARG A 357 -18.04 -17.89 10.52
N PHE A 358 -17.30 -16.90 11.05
CA PHE A 358 -17.88 -15.75 11.75
C PHE A 358 -17.42 -14.44 11.11
N PRO A 359 -17.87 -14.13 9.86
CA PRO A 359 -17.57 -12.85 9.27
C PRO A 359 -18.14 -11.76 10.19
N ALA A 360 -17.29 -10.80 10.60
CA ALA A 360 -17.76 -9.68 11.39
C ALA A 360 -18.94 -9.03 10.65
N THR A 361 -20.11 -9.03 11.28
CA THR A 361 -21.32 -8.45 10.72
C THR A 361 -21.07 -7.02 10.31
N ALA A 362 -21.30 -6.72 9.04
CA ALA A 362 -21.07 -5.43 8.39
C ALA A 362 -21.95 -4.32 8.97
#